data_a64c0373f641b6c3ce81df3e36260156
#
_entry.id   a64c0373f641b6c3ce81df3e36260156
#
_cell.length_a   1.000
_cell.length_b   1.000
_cell.length_c   1.000
_cell.angle_alpha   90.00
_cell.angle_beta   90.00
_cell.angle_gamma   90.00
#
_symmetry.space_group_name_H-M   'P 1'
#
loop_
_entity.id
_entity.type
_entity.pdbx_description
1 polymer ?
#
loop_
_entity_poly.entity_id
_entity_poly.type
_entity_poly.pdbx_seq_one_letter_code
_entity_poly.pdbx_strand_id
1 'polypeptide(L)'
;MPCYASEGVIPVIDPSAYVHPTAVLIGDVHIGPNCYVGPNASLRGDFGRIVLEAGANVQDNCVMHGFPQQDTVVEENGHIGHGAVLHSCVVRRNALVGMNAVVMDEAVVGEAAVVAACAFVPAGMQVAPATLVAGVPAKLIRALRDDEIAWKLAGTQTYQDLTRRCLASLVEVQPLATAEPDRPRVSAPDVKSLIASKRGQVA
;
A
#
# COMPACT_ATOMS: atom_id res chain seq x y z
N MET A 1 -10.66 3.31 15.47
CA MET A 1 -9.32 3.54 14.87
C MET A 1 -8.57 4.48 15.81
N PRO A 2 -7.42 4.06 16.36
CA PRO A 2 -6.62 4.93 17.24
C PRO A 2 -5.84 5.97 16.40
N CYS A 3 -6.26 7.24 16.54
CA CYS A 3 -5.53 8.41 16.05
C CYS A 3 -5.02 9.19 17.26
N TYR A 4 -3.75 9.59 17.20
CA TYR A 4 -3.10 10.33 18.27
C TYR A 4 -2.53 11.64 17.73
N ALA A 5 -2.79 12.74 18.43
CA ALA A 5 -2.05 13.97 18.19
C ALA A 5 -0.62 13.84 18.74
N SER A 6 0.36 14.35 18.01
CA SER A 6 1.72 14.55 18.49
C SER A 6 2.01 16.07 18.48
N GLU A 7 2.37 16.64 19.61
CA GLU A 7 2.62 18.09 19.76
C GLU A 7 1.49 18.99 19.21
N GLY A 8 0.25 18.51 19.33
CA GLY A 8 -0.96 19.22 18.84
C GLY A 8 -1.25 18.99 17.34
N VAL A 9 -0.40 18.29 16.60
CA VAL A 9 -0.64 17.93 15.19
C VAL A 9 -1.50 16.66 15.14
N ILE A 10 -2.64 16.75 14.45
CA ILE A 10 -3.67 15.70 14.39
C ILE A 10 -3.68 15.09 12.97
N PRO A 11 -3.75 13.76 12.83
CA PRO A 11 -3.92 13.11 11.52
C PRO A 11 -5.12 13.63 10.74
N VAL A 12 -4.97 13.80 9.44
CA VAL A 12 -6.01 14.23 8.51
C VAL A 12 -6.38 13.06 7.60
N ILE A 13 -7.68 12.73 7.55
CA ILE A 13 -8.19 11.61 6.77
C ILE A 13 -9.36 12.11 5.90
N ASP A 14 -9.25 11.93 4.58
CA ASP A 14 -10.35 12.23 3.67
C ASP A 14 -11.55 11.33 3.99
N PRO A 15 -12.79 11.86 4.00
CA PRO A 15 -13.98 11.08 4.31
C PRO A 15 -14.25 9.88 3.39
N SER A 16 -13.70 9.88 2.17
CA SER A 16 -13.80 8.75 1.22
C SER A 16 -12.72 7.69 1.42
N ALA A 17 -11.74 7.92 2.29
CA ALA A 17 -10.71 6.93 2.62
C ALA A 17 -11.22 5.93 3.67
N TYR A 18 -10.78 4.70 3.55
CA TYR A 18 -11.00 3.69 4.58
C TYR A 18 -9.71 3.44 5.37
N VAL A 19 -9.80 3.56 6.68
CA VAL A 19 -8.73 3.20 7.62
C VAL A 19 -9.28 2.16 8.58
N HIS A 20 -8.65 0.98 8.61
CA HIS A 20 -9.11 -0.11 9.46
C HIS A 20 -9.06 0.29 10.95
N PRO A 21 -10.04 -0.13 11.78
CA PRO A 21 -10.08 0.21 13.22
C PRO A 21 -8.83 -0.15 14.03
N THR A 22 -8.03 -1.13 13.60
CA THR A 22 -6.78 -1.53 14.26
C THR A 22 -5.53 -0.84 13.72
N ALA A 23 -5.65 -0.03 12.65
CA ALA A 23 -4.54 0.79 12.20
C ALA A 23 -4.27 1.94 13.18
N VAL A 24 -3.01 2.33 13.33
CA VAL A 24 -2.58 3.41 14.24
C VAL A 24 -1.99 4.56 13.44
N LEU A 25 -2.51 5.76 13.63
CA LEU A 25 -2.04 7.00 13.01
C LEU A 25 -1.61 7.98 14.09
N ILE A 26 -0.38 8.53 13.99
CA ILE A 26 0.20 9.43 15.00
C ILE A 26 0.74 10.68 14.32
N GLY A 27 0.35 11.87 14.78
CA GLY A 27 0.92 13.15 14.37
C GLY A 27 0.57 13.56 12.94
N ASP A 28 1.55 14.06 12.19
CA ASP A 28 1.39 14.64 10.85
C ASP A 28 1.22 13.55 9.76
N VAL A 29 0.04 12.96 9.72
CA VAL A 29 -0.36 11.92 8.76
C VAL A 29 -1.51 12.44 7.91
N HIS A 30 -1.35 12.41 6.58
CA HIS A 30 -2.34 12.85 5.61
C HIS A 30 -2.79 11.67 4.75
N ILE A 31 -4.05 11.31 4.84
CA ILE A 31 -4.67 10.24 4.04
C ILE A 31 -5.62 10.88 3.02
N GLY A 32 -5.28 10.79 1.75
CA GLY A 32 -6.03 11.35 0.63
C GLY A 32 -7.29 10.55 0.26
N PRO A 33 -8.04 11.04 -0.76
CA PRO A 33 -9.31 10.44 -1.18
C PRO A 33 -9.16 8.99 -1.67
N ASN A 34 -10.16 8.16 -1.41
CA ASN A 34 -10.24 6.75 -1.81
C ASN A 34 -9.03 5.89 -1.42
N CYS A 35 -8.24 6.30 -0.45
CA CYS A 35 -7.15 5.50 0.10
C CYS A 35 -7.67 4.31 0.91
N TYR A 36 -6.88 3.25 0.94
CA TYR A 36 -7.09 2.10 1.82
C TYR A 36 -5.92 1.97 2.80
N VAL A 37 -6.22 1.88 4.10
CA VAL A 37 -5.24 1.55 5.15
C VAL A 37 -5.71 0.30 5.87
N GLY A 38 -4.94 -0.76 5.74
CA GLY A 38 -5.27 -2.11 6.22
C GLY A 38 -5.09 -2.31 7.72
N PRO A 39 -5.51 -3.49 8.23
CA PRO A 39 -5.36 -3.88 9.63
C PRO A 39 -3.91 -3.78 10.11
N ASN A 40 -3.72 -3.27 11.33
CA ASN A 40 -2.44 -3.15 12.02
C ASN A 40 -1.37 -2.34 11.27
N ALA A 41 -1.73 -1.55 10.27
CA ALA A 41 -0.81 -0.59 9.68
C ALA A 41 -0.46 0.49 10.70
N SER A 42 0.83 0.85 10.79
CA SER A 42 1.34 1.87 11.71
C SER A 42 1.95 3.03 10.92
N LEU A 43 1.29 4.18 10.93
CA LEU A 43 1.71 5.39 10.23
C LEU A 43 2.05 6.46 11.29
N ARG A 44 3.35 6.71 11.47
CA ARG A 44 3.83 7.57 12.53
C ARG A 44 4.54 8.80 11.97
N GLY A 45 3.81 9.93 11.93
CA GLY A 45 4.26 11.25 11.49
C GLY A 45 4.64 12.16 12.67
N ASP A 46 5.41 11.63 13.63
CA ASP A 46 5.89 12.36 14.81
C ASP A 46 7.29 12.93 14.62
N PHE A 47 7.97 12.60 13.52
CA PHE A 47 9.22 13.19 13.07
C PHE A 47 9.05 13.82 11.67
N GLY A 48 8.89 13.02 10.63
CA GLY A 48 8.58 13.44 9.27
C GLY A 48 7.10 13.23 8.95
N ARG A 49 6.56 14.01 8.03
CA ARG A 49 5.18 13.85 7.56
C ARG A 49 4.99 12.54 6.80
N ILE A 50 3.82 11.94 6.93
CA ILE A 50 3.36 10.80 6.13
C ILE A 50 2.24 11.27 5.21
N VAL A 51 2.37 11.01 3.90
CA VAL A 51 1.36 11.40 2.91
C VAL A 51 0.96 10.19 2.08
N LEU A 52 -0.33 9.90 2.02
CA LEU A 52 -0.94 9.02 1.02
C LEU A 52 -1.79 9.87 0.09
N GLU A 53 -1.43 9.93 -1.19
CA GLU A 53 -2.22 10.62 -2.20
C GLU A 53 -3.41 9.77 -2.67
N ALA A 54 -4.27 10.36 -3.51
CA ALA A 54 -5.54 9.76 -3.92
C ALA A 54 -5.40 8.31 -4.44
N GLY A 55 -6.25 7.42 -3.98
CA GLY A 55 -6.33 6.03 -4.41
C GLY A 55 -5.15 5.14 -4.02
N ALA A 56 -4.21 5.64 -3.22
CA ALA A 56 -3.12 4.83 -2.69
C ALA A 56 -3.63 3.78 -1.69
N ASN A 57 -2.92 2.66 -1.57
CA ASN A 57 -3.22 1.66 -0.54
C ASN A 57 -1.98 1.27 0.25
N VAL A 58 -2.16 1.15 1.56
CA VAL A 58 -1.19 0.63 2.52
C VAL A 58 -1.84 -0.57 3.19
N GLN A 59 -1.30 -1.75 2.94
CA GLN A 59 -1.92 -3.00 3.34
C GLN A 59 -1.58 -3.38 4.78
N ASP A 60 -2.03 -4.57 5.20
CA ASP A 60 -1.93 -5.01 6.59
C ASP A 60 -0.49 -5.04 7.08
N ASN A 61 -0.28 -4.69 8.35
CA ASN A 61 1.01 -4.73 9.04
C ASN A 61 2.12 -3.85 8.42
N CYS A 62 1.79 -2.91 7.52
CA CYS A 62 2.77 -1.97 7.00
C CYS A 62 3.22 -0.97 8.08
N VAL A 63 4.47 -0.53 7.98
CA VAL A 63 5.04 0.52 8.84
C VAL A 63 5.51 1.68 7.98
N MET A 64 5.09 2.89 8.32
CA MET A 64 5.57 4.13 7.70
C MET A 64 6.08 5.08 8.78
N HIS A 65 7.29 5.55 8.60
CA HIS A 65 7.93 6.53 9.48
C HIS A 65 8.96 7.35 8.68
N GLY A 66 9.59 8.32 9.28
CA GLY A 66 10.64 9.10 8.64
C GLY A 66 11.48 9.92 9.61
N PHE A 67 12.57 10.47 9.12
CA PHE A 67 13.39 11.43 9.86
C PHE A 67 12.72 12.82 9.91
N PRO A 68 13.13 13.68 10.86
CA PRO A 68 12.69 15.07 10.89
C PRO A 68 12.95 15.78 9.54
N GLN A 69 11.95 16.52 9.06
CA GLN A 69 12.00 17.29 7.80
C GLN A 69 12.12 16.45 6.52
N GLN A 70 11.90 15.13 6.62
CA GLN A 70 11.86 14.22 5.48
C GLN A 70 10.52 13.50 5.44
N ASP A 71 9.74 13.77 4.41
CA ASP A 71 8.42 13.17 4.26
C ASP A 71 8.53 11.73 3.74
N THR A 72 7.60 10.87 4.15
CA THR A 72 7.37 9.57 3.52
C THR A 72 6.10 9.68 2.69
N VAL A 73 6.24 9.60 1.37
CA VAL A 73 5.15 9.88 0.44
C VAL A 73 4.82 8.67 -0.41
N VAL A 74 3.54 8.35 -0.47
CA VAL A 74 2.98 7.41 -1.45
C VAL A 74 2.08 8.22 -2.38
N GLU A 75 2.55 8.45 -3.60
CA GLU A 75 1.82 9.23 -4.61
C GLU A 75 0.58 8.48 -5.12
N GLU A 76 -0.20 9.16 -5.97
CA GLU A 76 -1.46 8.69 -6.51
C GLU A 76 -1.39 7.24 -7.00
N ASN A 77 -2.36 6.42 -6.58
CA ASN A 77 -2.45 5.00 -6.91
C ASN A 77 -1.21 4.16 -6.51
N GLY A 78 -0.35 4.65 -5.63
CA GLY A 78 0.74 3.88 -5.06
C GLY A 78 0.22 2.66 -4.29
N HIS A 79 0.93 1.53 -4.35
CA HIS A 79 0.44 0.25 -3.84
C HIS A 79 1.49 -0.38 -2.92
N ILE A 80 1.20 -0.38 -1.62
CA ILE A 80 2.12 -0.87 -0.59
C ILE A 80 1.62 -2.20 -0.04
N GLY A 81 2.33 -3.26 -0.42
CA GLY A 81 2.00 -4.65 -0.07
C GLY A 81 2.20 -4.96 1.41
N HIS A 82 1.46 -5.96 1.89
CA HIS A 82 1.42 -6.39 3.30
C HIS A 82 2.81 -6.48 3.93
N GLY A 83 2.96 -5.93 5.13
CA GLY A 83 4.18 -5.98 5.92
C GLY A 83 5.35 -5.14 5.41
N ALA A 84 5.18 -4.32 4.37
CA ALA A 84 6.25 -3.46 3.88
C ALA A 84 6.60 -2.36 4.90
N VAL A 85 7.88 -1.95 4.90
CA VAL A 85 8.39 -0.86 5.73
C VAL A 85 8.90 0.26 4.83
N LEU A 86 8.38 1.47 5.03
CA LEU A 86 8.76 2.68 4.32
C LEU A 86 9.32 3.70 5.30
N HIS A 87 10.49 4.23 5.01
CA HIS A 87 11.13 5.21 5.87
C HIS A 87 11.73 6.36 5.05
N SER A 88 11.29 7.60 5.25
CA SER A 88 11.75 8.83 4.56
C SER A 88 11.94 8.66 3.05
N CYS A 89 10.98 8.04 2.36
CA CYS A 89 11.11 7.67 0.95
C CYS A 89 9.91 8.16 0.14
N VAL A 90 10.05 8.13 -1.19
CA VAL A 90 8.97 8.48 -2.12
C VAL A 90 8.63 7.29 -3.00
N VAL A 91 7.38 6.86 -2.95
CA VAL A 91 6.80 5.89 -3.88
C VAL A 91 5.99 6.67 -4.90
N ARG A 92 6.48 6.77 -6.13
CA ARG A 92 5.86 7.55 -7.19
C ARG A 92 4.55 6.91 -7.67
N ARG A 93 3.79 7.71 -8.41
CA ARG A 93 2.48 7.32 -8.95
C ARG A 93 2.50 5.93 -9.58
N ASN A 94 1.47 5.14 -9.31
CA ASN A 94 1.31 3.77 -9.82
C ASN A 94 2.45 2.80 -9.50
N ALA A 95 3.40 3.12 -8.64
CA ALA A 95 4.42 2.16 -8.25
C ALA A 95 3.86 1.10 -7.26
N LEU A 96 4.52 -0.04 -7.20
CA LEU A 96 4.20 -1.13 -6.28
C LEU A 96 5.41 -1.48 -5.43
N VAL A 97 5.25 -1.44 -4.14
CA VAL A 97 6.17 -2.01 -3.15
C VAL A 97 5.62 -3.36 -2.70
N GLY A 98 6.36 -4.43 -3.00
CA GLY A 98 5.94 -5.81 -2.72
C GLY A 98 5.88 -6.13 -1.22
N MET A 99 5.19 -7.22 -0.89
CA MET A 99 5.02 -7.70 0.50
C MET A 99 6.38 -7.85 1.20
N ASN A 100 6.46 -7.38 2.46
CA ASN A 100 7.67 -7.43 3.30
C ASN A 100 8.91 -6.76 2.68
N ALA A 101 8.76 -5.91 1.68
CA ALA A 101 9.88 -5.11 1.18
C ALA A 101 10.18 -3.95 2.14
N VAL A 102 11.44 -3.54 2.17
CA VAL A 102 11.91 -2.39 2.95
C VAL A 102 12.44 -1.32 2.00
N VAL A 103 11.93 -0.09 2.12
CA VAL A 103 12.37 1.06 1.34
C VAL A 103 12.93 2.10 2.29
N MET A 104 14.24 2.39 2.16
CA MET A 104 14.98 3.23 3.08
C MET A 104 14.98 4.70 2.65
N ASP A 105 15.59 5.52 3.49
CA ASP A 105 15.64 6.98 3.43
C ASP A 105 16.11 7.50 2.08
N GLU A 106 15.47 8.57 1.61
CA GLU A 106 15.79 9.25 0.35
C GLU A 106 15.69 8.36 -0.91
N ALA A 107 15.26 7.11 -0.73
CA ALA A 107 14.99 6.26 -1.88
C ALA A 107 13.72 6.73 -2.62
N VAL A 108 13.78 6.65 -3.94
CA VAL A 108 12.64 6.97 -4.81
C VAL A 108 12.29 5.74 -5.64
N VAL A 109 11.08 5.23 -5.46
CA VAL A 109 10.52 4.18 -6.34
C VAL A 109 9.80 4.89 -7.49
N GLY A 110 10.36 4.80 -8.69
CA GLY A 110 9.88 5.51 -9.88
C GLY A 110 8.46 5.14 -10.29
N GLU A 111 7.84 5.98 -11.12
CA GLU A 111 6.46 5.79 -11.59
C GLU A 111 6.27 4.41 -12.22
N ALA A 112 5.19 3.72 -11.86
CA ALA A 112 4.86 2.37 -12.32
C ALA A 112 5.96 1.32 -12.10
N ALA A 113 6.99 1.60 -11.30
CA ALA A 113 8.01 0.62 -10.94
C ALA A 113 7.46 -0.43 -9.96
N VAL A 114 8.08 -1.59 -9.94
CA VAL A 114 7.76 -2.68 -9.00
C VAL A 114 9.00 -3.05 -8.19
N VAL A 115 8.88 -2.91 -6.89
CA VAL A 115 9.82 -3.51 -5.91
C VAL A 115 9.28 -4.89 -5.57
N ALA A 116 10.05 -5.94 -5.83
CA ALA A 116 9.64 -7.31 -5.55
C ALA A 116 9.42 -7.55 -4.04
N ALA A 117 8.62 -8.55 -3.69
CA ALA A 117 8.44 -8.96 -2.30
C ALA A 117 9.79 -9.30 -1.64
N CYS A 118 9.92 -8.95 -0.36
CA CYS A 118 11.13 -9.16 0.46
C CYS A 118 12.38 -8.44 -0.05
N ALA A 119 12.27 -7.48 -0.96
CA ALA A 119 13.42 -6.70 -1.43
C ALA A 119 13.82 -5.63 -0.40
N PHE A 120 15.12 -5.34 -0.34
CA PHE A 120 15.66 -4.23 0.44
C PHE A 120 16.16 -3.14 -0.51
N VAL A 121 15.45 -2.02 -0.59
CA VAL A 121 15.82 -0.83 -1.36
C VAL A 121 16.67 0.07 -0.45
N PRO A 122 18.00 0.17 -0.69
CA PRO A 122 18.87 0.94 0.19
C PRO A 122 18.62 2.45 0.09
N ALA A 123 19.08 3.17 1.10
CA ALA A 123 18.98 4.60 1.18
C ALA A 123 19.55 5.29 -0.08
N GLY A 124 18.85 6.33 -0.54
CA GLY A 124 19.22 7.12 -1.72
C GLY A 124 19.03 6.43 -3.08
N MET A 125 18.62 5.15 -3.11
CA MET A 125 18.43 4.43 -4.37
C MET A 125 17.32 5.06 -5.22
N GLN A 126 17.64 5.33 -6.49
CA GLN A 126 16.68 5.80 -7.49
C GLN A 126 16.25 4.62 -8.37
N VAL A 127 15.06 4.09 -8.13
CA VAL A 127 14.48 3.04 -8.97
C VAL A 127 13.86 3.70 -10.20
N ALA A 128 14.32 3.32 -11.38
CA ALA A 128 13.83 3.89 -12.64
C ALA A 128 12.33 3.57 -12.86
N PRO A 129 11.57 4.47 -13.53
CA PRO A 129 10.18 4.21 -13.87
C PRO A 129 9.99 2.93 -14.68
N ALA A 130 8.84 2.27 -14.53
CA ALA A 130 8.44 1.07 -15.26
C ALA A 130 9.49 -0.05 -15.23
N THR A 131 10.19 -0.23 -14.10
CA THR A 131 11.19 -1.30 -13.91
C THR A 131 10.83 -2.21 -12.75
N LEU A 132 11.35 -3.44 -12.79
CA LEU A 132 11.35 -4.40 -11.70
C LEU A 132 12.72 -4.38 -11.01
N VAL A 133 12.71 -4.15 -9.71
CA VAL A 133 13.88 -4.34 -8.83
C VAL A 133 13.61 -5.45 -7.82
N ALA A 134 14.63 -6.22 -7.45
CA ALA A 134 14.52 -7.32 -6.50
C ALA A 134 15.83 -7.59 -5.77
N GLY A 135 15.76 -8.28 -4.64
CA GLY A 135 16.93 -8.78 -3.89
C GLY A 135 17.26 -7.95 -2.66
N VAL A 136 18.30 -8.38 -1.94
CA VAL A 136 18.85 -7.76 -0.72
C VAL A 136 20.34 -7.63 -0.88
N PRO A 137 20.88 -6.44 -1.24
CA PRO A 137 20.16 -5.23 -1.63
C PRO A 137 19.44 -5.37 -2.98
N ALA A 138 18.41 -4.55 -3.19
CA ALA A 138 17.65 -4.53 -4.44
C ALA A 138 18.54 -4.12 -5.63
N LYS A 139 18.35 -4.81 -6.76
CA LYS A 139 19.01 -4.52 -8.03
C LYS A 139 17.99 -4.48 -9.15
N LEU A 140 18.28 -3.72 -10.19
CA LEU A 140 17.47 -3.72 -11.41
C LEU A 140 17.50 -5.12 -12.04
N ILE A 141 16.32 -5.67 -12.27
CA ILE A 141 16.14 -6.96 -12.95
C ILE A 141 15.85 -6.73 -14.43
N ARG A 142 14.85 -5.88 -14.76
CA ARG A 142 14.44 -5.58 -16.13
C ARG A 142 13.40 -4.46 -16.19
N ALA A 143 13.12 -3.96 -17.36
CA ALA A 143 11.94 -3.17 -17.63
C ALA A 143 10.66 -4.03 -17.44
N LEU A 144 9.58 -3.40 -17.05
CA LEU A 144 8.24 -4.01 -17.02
C LEU A 144 7.64 -3.99 -18.42
N ARG A 145 6.76 -4.95 -18.70
CA ARG A 145 5.92 -4.97 -19.90
C ARG A 145 4.61 -4.23 -19.63
N ASP A 146 3.96 -3.77 -20.68
CA ASP A 146 2.68 -3.06 -20.59
C ASP A 146 1.60 -3.90 -19.90
N ASP A 147 1.58 -5.23 -20.14
CA ASP A 147 0.64 -6.14 -19.49
C ASP A 147 0.85 -6.26 -17.96
N GLU A 148 2.09 -6.11 -17.50
CA GLU A 148 2.41 -6.12 -16.06
C GLU A 148 2.01 -4.80 -15.39
N ILE A 149 2.18 -3.68 -16.09
CA ILE A 149 1.71 -2.37 -15.62
C ILE A 149 0.19 -2.35 -15.55
N ALA A 150 -0.50 -2.84 -16.58
CA ALA A 150 -1.96 -2.94 -16.61
C ALA A 150 -2.50 -3.86 -15.51
N TRP A 151 -1.85 -5.01 -15.28
CA TRP A 151 -2.20 -5.92 -14.17
C TRP A 151 -2.07 -5.24 -12.80
N LYS A 152 -1.01 -4.46 -12.59
CA LYS A 152 -0.83 -3.70 -11.34
C LYS A 152 -1.93 -2.66 -11.15
N LEU A 153 -2.30 -1.94 -12.21
CA LEU A 153 -3.38 -0.95 -12.16
C LEU A 153 -4.71 -1.60 -11.76
N ALA A 154 -5.04 -2.75 -12.36
CA ALA A 154 -6.23 -3.52 -11.99
C ALA A 154 -6.21 -3.95 -10.52
N GLY A 155 -5.04 -4.36 -10.00
CA GLY A 155 -4.85 -4.67 -8.59
C GLY A 155 -5.09 -3.47 -7.67
N THR A 156 -4.63 -2.28 -8.05
CA THR A 156 -4.90 -1.05 -7.29
C THR A 156 -6.39 -0.69 -7.30
N GLN A 157 -7.05 -0.80 -8.45
CA GLN A 157 -8.50 -0.59 -8.55
C GLN A 157 -9.29 -1.52 -7.61
N THR A 158 -8.82 -2.77 -7.43
CA THR A 158 -9.43 -3.70 -6.48
C THR A 158 -9.41 -3.17 -5.04
N TYR A 159 -8.32 -2.50 -4.63
CA TYR A 159 -8.25 -1.89 -3.30
C TYR A 159 -9.13 -0.65 -3.18
N GLN A 160 -9.30 0.13 -4.25
CA GLN A 160 -10.25 1.24 -4.27
C GLN A 160 -11.70 0.73 -4.18
N ASP A 161 -12.02 -0.39 -4.82
CA ASP A 161 -13.31 -1.08 -4.66
C ASP A 161 -13.48 -1.63 -3.24
N LEU A 162 -12.41 -2.18 -2.65
CA LEU A 162 -12.40 -2.64 -1.27
C LEU A 162 -12.62 -1.48 -0.28
N THR A 163 -12.01 -0.31 -0.52
CA THR A 163 -12.27 0.89 0.27
C THR A 163 -13.76 1.19 0.37
N ARG A 164 -14.46 1.26 -0.79
CA ARG A 164 -15.91 1.52 -0.83
C ARG A 164 -16.72 0.43 -0.12
N ARG A 165 -16.35 -0.84 -0.31
CA ARG A 165 -17.02 -1.98 0.34
C ARG A 165 -16.83 -1.95 1.85
N CYS A 166 -15.63 -1.66 2.33
CA CYS A 166 -15.36 -1.56 3.76
C CYS A 166 -16.15 -0.41 4.40
N LEU A 167 -16.18 0.77 3.77
CA LEU A 167 -16.98 1.90 4.25
C LEU A 167 -18.46 1.56 4.32
N ALA A 168 -18.98 0.76 3.39
CA ALA A 168 -20.40 0.43 3.30
C ALA A 168 -20.81 -0.73 4.22
N SER A 169 -19.95 -1.70 4.53
CA SER A 169 -20.42 -2.98 5.07
C SER A 169 -19.50 -3.66 6.09
N LEU A 170 -18.28 -3.18 6.30
CA LEU A 170 -17.40 -3.83 7.27
C LEU A 170 -17.81 -3.44 8.70
N VAL A 171 -18.21 -4.43 9.49
CA VAL A 171 -18.63 -4.24 10.88
C VAL A 171 -17.99 -5.31 11.76
N GLU A 172 -17.69 -4.94 13.00
CA GLU A 172 -17.25 -5.89 14.01
C GLU A 172 -18.41 -6.80 14.43
N VAL A 173 -18.17 -8.10 14.48
CA VAL A 173 -19.18 -9.11 14.83
C VAL A 173 -18.61 -10.16 15.77
N GLN A 174 -19.50 -10.88 16.46
CA GLN A 174 -19.10 -12.10 17.15
C GLN A 174 -18.95 -13.23 16.13
N PRO A 175 -17.87 -14.05 16.22
CA PRO A 175 -17.67 -15.16 15.27
C PRO A 175 -18.74 -16.23 15.46
N LEU A 176 -19.12 -16.88 14.37
CA LEU A 176 -19.96 -18.07 14.42
C LEU A 176 -19.14 -19.27 14.91
N ALA A 177 -19.74 -20.13 15.73
CA ALA A 177 -19.10 -21.35 16.21
C ALA A 177 -18.96 -22.44 15.13
N THR A 178 -19.88 -22.44 14.16
CA THR A 178 -19.90 -23.40 13.03
C THR A 178 -20.28 -22.66 11.74
N ALA A 179 -19.82 -23.16 10.60
CA ALA A 179 -20.21 -22.62 9.30
C ALA A 179 -21.67 -22.99 8.98
N GLU A 180 -22.41 -22.08 8.38
CA GLU A 180 -23.73 -22.36 7.85
C GLU A 180 -23.64 -23.36 6.67
N PRO A 181 -24.61 -24.26 6.47
CA PRO A 181 -24.58 -25.25 5.40
C PRO A 181 -24.38 -24.65 4.00
N ASP A 182 -25.05 -23.52 3.71
CA ASP A 182 -25.00 -22.81 2.43
C ASP A 182 -24.24 -21.49 2.56
N ARG A 183 -23.12 -21.47 3.31
CA ARG A 183 -22.36 -20.26 3.56
C ARG A 183 -21.97 -19.54 2.26
N PRO A 184 -22.40 -18.29 2.07
CA PRO A 184 -22.04 -17.53 0.90
C PRO A 184 -20.53 -17.21 0.90
N ARG A 185 -19.95 -17.15 -0.28
CA ARG A 185 -18.59 -16.60 -0.43
C ARG A 185 -18.66 -15.09 -0.60
N VAL A 186 -17.68 -14.39 -0.03
CA VAL A 186 -17.51 -12.97 -0.31
C VAL A 186 -17.28 -12.81 -1.81
N SER A 187 -18.10 -11.97 -2.47
CA SER A 187 -17.89 -11.65 -3.87
C SER A 187 -16.57 -10.89 -4.02
N ALA A 188 -15.59 -11.53 -4.64
CA ALA A 188 -14.34 -10.87 -5.00
C ALA A 188 -14.44 -10.36 -6.45
N PRO A 189 -13.78 -9.25 -6.79
CA PRO A 189 -13.61 -8.84 -8.18
C PRO A 189 -12.84 -9.93 -8.95
N ASP A 190 -13.10 -10.05 -10.26
CA ASP A 190 -12.39 -11.00 -11.13
C ASP A 190 -10.95 -10.54 -11.40
N VAL A 191 -10.13 -10.57 -10.35
CA VAL A 191 -8.69 -10.25 -10.42
C VAL A 191 -7.90 -11.54 -10.42
N LYS A 192 -7.23 -11.80 -11.53
CA LYS A 192 -6.36 -12.96 -11.69
C LYS A 192 -4.97 -12.65 -11.13
N SER A 193 -4.34 -13.66 -10.53
CA SER A 193 -2.92 -13.55 -10.20
C SER A 193 -2.10 -13.32 -11.48
N LEU A 194 -0.92 -12.69 -11.36
CA LEU A 194 -0.04 -12.46 -12.51
C LEU A 194 0.29 -13.75 -13.27
N ILE A 195 0.44 -14.88 -12.56
CA ILE A 195 0.67 -16.20 -13.17
C ILE A 195 -0.55 -16.67 -13.96
N ALA A 196 -1.77 -16.49 -13.40
CA ALA A 196 -2.99 -16.89 -14.09
C ALA A 196 -3.26 -16.01 -15.32
N SER A 197 -2.94 -14.71 -15.26
CA SER A 197 -3.01 -13.81 -16.41
C SER A 197 -2.06 -14.23 -17.54
N LYS A 198 -0.85 -14.66 -17.21
CA LYS A 198 0.13 -15.16 -18.18
C LYS A 198 -0.29 -16.51 -18.83
N ARG A 199 -0.94 -17.41 -18.08
CA ARG A 199 -1.43 -18.70 -18.62
C ARG A 199 -2.56 -18.53 -19.62
N GLY A 200 -3.41 -17.51 -19.47
CA GLY A 200 -4.49 -17.20 -20.40
C GLY A 200 -4.04 -16.54 -21.73
N GLN A 201 -2.77 -16.15 -21.83
CA GLN A 201 -2.17 -15.56 -23.05
C GLN A 201 -1.40 -16.61 -23.93
N VAL A 202 -1.26 -17.83 -23.42
CA VAL A 202 -0.50 -18.94 -24.09
C VAL A 202 -1.47 -19.97 -24.74
N ALA A 203 -2.75 -19.64 -24.82
CA ALA A 203 -3.77 -20.50 -25.47
C ALA A 203 -4.27 -19.90 -26.77
#